data_e356ce34d86b228972785863584b5943
#
_entry.id   e356ce34d86b228972785863584b5943
#
_cell.length_a   1.000
_cell.length_b   1.000
_cell.length_c   1.000
_cell.angle_alpha   90.00
_cell.angle_beta   90.00
_cell.angle_gamma   90.00
#
_symmetry.space_group_name_H-M   'P 1'
#
loop_
_entity.id
_entity.type
_entity.pdbx_description
1 polymer ?
#
loop_
_entity_poly.entity_id
_entity_poly.type
_entity_poly.pdbx_seq_one_letter_code
_entity_poly.pdbx_strand_id
1 'polypeptide(L)'
;MSTLIMILLISILILVHEAGHFFSARLFKIKVDKFGIGLPIGPTLWEKKIGDITLIIHAFLFGGYVSFPDDDKESDIPQDSQDRLLNRPIWQRAIVFSAGVTANVICAFVLVLLTAFLWHNMPSGKFDTYVKEITAEKDASVWQSGLQAGDKIEEVNGSKIDTKYGIYLYAMYSASYDGKTNEVLVENNYEVLKKNNPAFEKDEIIPEGLIVKLPVVQTEDKVVLNKNILNAVELYKTNEVKLSENQIKLRDKIKNKKYIESDGTFSLNDIAYAMSDNIKPLDIKVLRDGKKIQLKTMTSNSDGLIGIVPEQKEILIPITDVKSAFSASWTYLYNETKSMLIVLGQLFTGKIPLKNMHGVVLITKMGGDIISQDGIFYGILLTAVISMNLAILNILPIPALDGGHLLFLVIEKIMGKPVDEEIANRIMNVFFLLLILLLIFVLFNDIYVLVKPLFVK
;
A
#
# COMPACT_ATOMS: atom_id res chain seq x y z
N MET A 1 22.87 -7.54 -9.81
CA MET A 1 23.54 -6.49 -9.02
C MET A 1 22.52 -5.62 -8.27
N SER A 2 21.51 -5.09 -8.92
CA SER A 2 20.49 -4.18 -8.31
C SER A 2 19.76 -4.79 -7.11
N THR A 3 19.39 -6.08 -7.18
CA THR A 3 18.77 -6.80 -6.05
C THR A 3 19.71 -6.88 -4.83
N LEU A 4 21.01 -7.07 -5.03
CA LEU A 4 21.99 -7.05 -3.94
C LEU A 4 22.11 -5.67 -3.30
N ILE A 5 22.04 -4.61 -4.11
CA ILE A 5 22.01 -3.22 -3.59
C ILE A 5 20.77 -3.05 -2.72
N MET A 6 19.60 -3.54 -3.16
CA MET A 6 18.36 -3.42 -2.37
C MET A 6 18.43 -4.20 -1.06
N ILE A 7 19.03 -5.41 -1.05
CA ILE A 7 19.28 -6.18 0.17
C ILE A 7 20.15 -5.37 1.13
N LEU A 8 21.26 -4.81 0.64
CA LEU A 8 22.14 -4.00 1.46
C LEU A 8 21.43 -2.78 2.05
N LEU A 9 20.63 -2.07 1.24
CA LEU A 9 19.86 -0.91 1.70
C LEU A 9 18.88 -1.31 2.82
N ILE A 10 18.12 -2.40 2.66
CA ILE A 10 17.20 -2.90 3.70
C ILE A 10 17.97 -3.28 4.97
N SER A 11 19.12 -3.96 4.83
CA SER A 11 19.95 -4.33 5.98
C SER A 11 20.45 -3.11 6.74
N ILE A 12 20.83 -2.04 6.03
CA ILE A 12 21.22 -0.76 6.66
C ILE A 12 20.04 -0.15 7.44
N LEU A 13 18.80 -0.21 6.93
CA LEU A 13 17.63 0.32 7.64
C LEU A 13 17.40 -0.37 8.98
N ILE A 14 17.55 -1.70 8.99
CA ILE A 14 17.41 -2.49 10.21
C ILE A 14 18.54 -2.11 11.19
N LEU A 15 19.76 -1.98 10.69
CA LEU A 15 20.90 -1.56 11.52
C LEU A 15 20.69 -0.16 12.10
N VAL A 16 20.11 0.79 11.35
CA VAL A 16 19.77 2.14 11.84
C VAL A 16 18.74 2.06 12.96
N HIS A 17 17.73 1.20 12.82
CA HIS A 17 16.73 0.96 13.85
C HIS A 17 17.37 0.48 15.16
N GLU A 18 18.17 -0.58 15.10
CA GLU A 18 18.87 -1.14 16.24
C GLU A 18 19.86 -0.13 16.86
N ALA A 19 20.53 0.65 16.03
CA ALA A 19 21.42 1.70 16.49
C ALA A 19 20.66 2.78 17.28
N GLY A 20 19.41 3.05 16.94
CA GLY A 20 18.55 3.93 17.74
C GLY A 20 18.41 3.46 19.19
N HIS A 21 18.06 2.19 19.39
CA HIS A 21 17.97 1.58 20.75
C HIS A 21 19.32 1.59 21.45
N PHE A 22 20.36 1.19 20.74
CA PHE A 22 21.71 1.15 21.26
C PHE A 22 22.21 2.50 21.78
N PHE A 23 22.14 3.55 20.94
CA PHE A 23 22.66 4.87 21.32
C PHE A 23 21.83 5.51 22.43
N SER A 24 20.50 5.33 22.43
CA SER A 24 19.64 5.86 23.48
C SER A 24 19.90 5.17 24.83
N ALA A 25 20.08 3.85 24.83
CA ALA A 25 20.46 3.10 26.04
C ALA A 25 21.80 3.58 26.59
N ARG A 26 22.81 3.75 25.74
CA ARG A 26 24.14 4.24 26.13
C ARG A 26 24.08 5.69 26.64
N LEU A 27 23.22 6.55 26.08
CA LEU A 27 23.01 7.91 26.56
C LEU A 27 22.55 7.92 28.04
N PHE A 28 21.69 6.98 28.42
CA PHE A 28 21.21 6.83 29.81
C PHE A 28 22.09 5.93 30.67
N LYS A 29 23.26 5.50 30.17
CA LYS A 29 24.17 4.58 30.85
C LYS A 29 23.48 3.24 31.22
N ILE A 30 22.59 2.78 30.39
CA ILE A 30 22.00 1.45 30.47
C ILE A 30 22.99 0.50 29.79
N LYS A 31 23.23 -0.66 30.40
CA LYS A 31 24.15 -1.62 29.84
C LYS A 31 23.54 -2.31 28.63
N VAL A 32 24.35 -2.48 27.59
CA VAL A 32 24.05 -3.27 26.41
C VAL A 32 25.07 -4.40 26.36
N ASP A 33 24.60 -5.63 26.32
CA ASP A 33 25.48 -6.82 26.29
C ASP A 33 25.90 -7.17 24.88
N LYS A 34 24.96 -7.17 23.92
CA LYS A 34 25.23 -7.57 22.54
C LYS A 34 24.59 -6.58 21.56
N PHE A 35 25.29 -6.37 20.45
CA PHE A 35 24.77 -5.68 19.28
C PHE A 35 24.99 -6.61 18.08
N GLY A 36 23.89 -7.16 17.55
CA GLY A 36 23.92 -8.15 16.47
C GLY A 36 23.46 -7.58 15.14
N ILE A 37 24.19 -7.90 14.08
CA ILE A 37 23.81 -7.65 12.70
C ILE A 37 23.39 -9.00 12.11
N GLY A 38 22.17 -9.06 11.59
CA GLY A 38 21.55 -10.29 11.11
C GLY A 38 20.74 -11.00 12.19
N LEU A 39 19.92 -11.94 11.76
CA LEU A 39 19.12 -12.76 12.67
C LEU A 39 20.00 -13.79 13.38
N PRO A 40 19.80 -14.05 14.69
CA PRO A 40 20.53 -15.08 15.44
C PRO A 40 20.07 -16.50 15.08
N ILE A 41 19.82 -16.74 13.78
CA ILE A 41 19.42 -18.01 13.19
C ILE A 41 20.54 -18.46 12.26
N GLY A 42 21.14 -19.61 12.54
CA GLY A 42 22.26 -20.13 11.76
C GLY A 42 23.64 -19.70 12.29
N PRO A 43 24.72 -19.86 11.48
CA PRO A 43 26.07 -19.66 11.94
C PRO A 43 26.39 -18.18 12.20
N THR A 44 27.16 -17.93 13.27
CA THR A 44 27.83 -16.66 13.53
C THR A 44 29.04 -16.56 12.62
N LEU A 45 29.12 -15.53 11.80
CA LEU A 45 30.23 -15.29 10.89
C LEU A 45 31.39 -14.58 11.59
N TRP A 46 31.08 -13.69 12.50
CA TRP A 46 32.05 -12.91 13.21
C TRP A 46 31.52 -12.46 14.56
N GLU A 47 32.36 -12.52 15.58
CA GLU A 47 32.08 -12.07 16.93
C GLU A 47 33.32 -11.42 17.54
N LYS A 48 33.15 -10.27 18.17
CA LYS A 48 34.22 -9.55 18.86
C LYS A 48 33.72 -8.74 20.02
N LYS A 49 34.33 -8.92 21.18
CA LYS A 49 34.09 -8.08 22.33
C LYS A 49 34.87 -6.79 22.20
N ILE A 50 34.18 -5.65 22.28
CA ILE A 50 34.75 -4.31 22.21
C ILE A 50 34.31 -3.55 23.47
N GLY A 51 35.22 -3.40 24.44
CA GLY A 51 34.88 -2.87 25.74
C GLY A 51 33.93 -3.79 26.48
N ASP A 52 32.77 -3.28 26.83
CA ASP A 52 31.70 -3.97 27.55
C ASP A 52 30.60 -4.57 26.66
N ILE A 53 30.76 -4.46 25.34
CA ILE A 53 29.75 -4.90 24.34
C ILE A 53 30.32 -5.99 23.46
N THR A 54 29.52 -6.98 23.15
CA THR A 54 29.84 -8.00 22.13
C THR A 54 29.17 -7.65 20.81
N LEU A 55 29.96 -7.36 19.77
CA LEU A 55 29.46 -7.18 18.40
C LEU A 55 29.42 -8.53 17.71
N ILE A 56 28.31 -8.83 17.04
CA ILE A 56 28.05 -10.11 16.39
C ILE A 56 27.54 -9.89 14.98
N ILE A 57 28.04 -10.67 14.00
CA ILE A 57 27.54 -10.71 12.64
C ILE A 57 27.11 -12.15 12.33
N HIS A 58 25.83 -12.30 11.99
CA HIS A 58 25.26 -13.58 11.61
C HIS A 58 25.21 -13.75 10.08
N ALA A 59 25.07 -15.00 9.62
CA ALA A 59 25.00 -15.32 8.19
C ALA A 59 23.74 -14.75 7.49
N PHE A 60 22.63 -14.69 8.22
CA PHE A 60 21.39 -14.11 7.70
C PHE A 60 21.33 -12.61 8.03
N LEU A 61 21.75 -11.78 7.06
CA LEU A 61 21.84 -10.32 7.22
C LEU A 61 20.50 -9.59 7.26
N PHE A 62 19.37 -10.30 7.18
CA PHE A 62 18.02 -9.71 7.33
C PHE A 62 17.64 -9.66 8.80
N GLY A 63 17.94 -8.56 9.45
CA GLY A 63 17.64 -8.38 10.85
C GLY A 63 18.78 -7.74 11.62
N GLY A 64 18.54 -7.45 12.87
CA GLY A 64 19.49 -7.00 13.85
C GLY A 64 18.85 -7.13 15.23
N TYR A 65 19.64 -6.94 16.26
CA TYR A 65 19.14 -6.88 17.63
C TYR A 65 20.12 -6.18 18.57
N VAL A 66 19.54 -5.57 19.59
CA VAL A 66 20.25 -5.10 20.77
C VAL A 66 19.81 -5.96 21.94
N SER A 67 20.74 -6.60 22.64
CA SER A 67 20.44 -7.41 23.81
C SER A 67 20.82 -6.67 25.07
N PHE A 68 19.89 -6.63 26.02
CA PHE A 68 20.06 -6.06 27.35
C PHE A 68 20.27 -7.18 28.40
N PRO A 69 20.83 -6.85 29.57
CA PRO A 69 20.91 -7.80 30.70
C PRO A 69 19.55 -8.35 31.14
N ASP A 70 18.47 -7.62 30.82
CA ASP A 70 17.10 -8.04 31.10
C ASP A 70 16.66 -9.25 30.24
N ASP A 71 17.28 -9.44 29.07
CA ASP A 71 16.98 -10.53 28.14
C ASP A 71 17.64 -11.84 28.53
N ASP A 72 18.64 -11.80 29.41
CA ASP A 72 19.41 -12.96 29.86
C ASP A 72 19.16 -13.25 31.35
N LYS A 73 18.52 -14.40 31.62
CA LYS A 73 18.23 -14.85 32.99
C LYS A 73 19.50 -15.24 33.78
N GLU A 74 20.58 -15.58 33.07
CA GLU A 74 21.87 -15.95 33.64
C GLU A 74 22.85 -14.76 33.70
N SER A 75 22.37 -13.54 33.44
CA SER A 75 23.18 -12.33 33.51
C SER A 75 23.78 -12.12 34.91
N ASP A 76 25.09 -11.87 34.98
CA ASP A 76 25.81 -11.56 36.22
C ASP A 76 25.39 -10.23 36.87
N ILE A 77 24.57 -9.44 36.17
CA ILE A 77 24.11 -8.14 36.68
C ILE A 77 22.94 -8.34 37.65
N PRO A 78 23.05 -7.79 38.89
CA PRO A 78 21.99 -7.91 39.87
C PRO A 78 20.63 -7.48 39.35
N GLN A 79 19.57 -8.15 39.79
CA GLN A 79 18.20 -7.92 39.30
C GLN A 79 17.70 -6.50 39.64
N ASP A 80 18.21 -5.88 40.68
CA ASP A 80 17.88 -4.53 41.14
C ASP A 80 18.83 -3.43 40.62
N SER A 81 19.79 -3.83 39.76
CA SER A 81 20.79 -2.89 39.24
C SER A 81 20.14 -1.84 38.33
N GLN A 82 20.62 -0.59 38.46
CA GLN A 82 20.27 0.47 37.52
C GLN A 82 20.88 0.30 36.10
N ASP A 83 21.77 -0.67 35.91
CA ASP A 83 22.30 -1.01 34.58
C ASP A 83 21.27 -1.75 33.75
N ARG A 84 20.23 -2.33 34.35
CA ARG A 84 19.09 -2.96 33.66
C ARG A 84 18.09 -1.92 33.16
N LEU A 85 17.58 -2.13 31.98
CA LEU A 85 16.59 -1.26 31.34
C LEU A 85 15.29 -1.21 32.15
N LEU A 86 14.78 -2.36 32.62
CA LEU A 86 13.52 -2.45 33.34
C LEU A 86 13.51 -1.70 34.69
N ASN A 87 14.68 -1.47 35.31
CA ASN A 87 14.81 -0.73 36.58
C ASN A 87 14.88 0.78 36.35
N ARG A 88 14.86 1.24 35.12
CA ARG A 88 14.91 2.67 34.80
C ARG A 88 13.52 3.33 34.88
N PRO A 89 13.49 4.65 35.17
CA PRO A 89 12.25 5.41 35.14
C PRO A 89 11.49 5.23 33.82
N ILE A 90 10.15 5.22 33.86
CA ILE A 90 9.28 4.99 32.69
C ILE A 90 9.68 5.85 31.48
N TRP A 91 10.03 7.15 31.72
CA TRP A 91 10.40 8.04 30.62
C TRP A 91 11.70 7.64 29.91
N GLN A 92 12.71 7.10 30.63
CA GLN A 92 13.94 6.61 30.01
C GLN A 92 13.65 5.35 29.17
N ARG A 93 12.88 4.41 29.72
CA ARG A 93 12.44 3.22 29.01
C ARG A 93 11.65 3.56 27.74
N ALA A 94 10.73 4.55 27.86
CA ALA A 94 9.95 5.01 26.73
C ALA A 94 10.83 5.59 25.60
N ILE A 95 11.85 6.38 25.94
CA ILE A 95 12.81 6.91 24.96
C ILE A 95 13.59 5.75 24.31
N VAL A 96 14.07 4.78 25.08
CA VAL A 96 14.83 3.65 24.54
C VAL A 96 13.94 2.84 23.57
N PHE A 97 12.72 2.48 23.96
CA PHE A 97 11.81 1.73 23.10
C PHE A 97 11.34 2.51 21.87
N SER A 98 11.21 3.84 21.94
CA SER A 98 10.84 4.65 20.77
C SER A 98 12.02 5.05 19.89
N ALA A 99 13.25 4.79 20.32
CA ALA A 99 14.45 5.28 19.64
C ALA A 99 14.70 4.60 18.29
N GLY A 100 14.40 3.31 18.15
CA GLY A 100 14.49 2.60 16.87
C GLY A 100 13.52 3.18 15.85
N VAL A 101 12.28 3.39 16.26
CA VAL A 101 11.24 4.05 15.43
C VAL A 101 11.70 5.46 15.02
N THR A 102 12.18 6.24 15.98
CA THR A 102 12.66 7.61 15.73
C THR A 102 13.85 7.63 14.77
N ALA A 103 14.78 6.70 14.91
CA ALA A 103 15.93 6.56 14.01
C ALA A 103 15.48 6.26 12.58
N ASN A 104 14.49 5.40 12.39
CA ASN A 104 13.94 5.10 11.07
C ASN A 104 13.23 6.30 10.43
N VAL A 105 12.46 7.08 11.22
CA VAL A 105 11.84 8.32 10.72
C VAL A 105 12.88 9.34 10.29
N ILE A 106 13.91 9.55 11.11
CA ILE A 106 15.03 10.45 10.78
C ILE A 106 15.77 9.94 9.54
N CYS A 107 16.07 8.64 9.47
CA CYS A 107 16.73 8.03 8.32
C CYS A 107 15.93 8.24 7.03
N ALA A 108 14.62 7.98 7.05
CA ALA A 108 13.73 8.21 5.93
C ALA A 108 13.80 9.66 5.45
N PHE A 109 13.71 10.62 6.38
CA PHE A 109 13.77 12.04 6.04
C PHE A 109 15.14 12.44 5.45
N VAL A 110 16.23 11.95 6.06
CA VAL A 110 17.60 12.21 5.55
C VAL A 110 17.79 11.62 4.16
N LEU A 111 17.32 10.40 3.90
CA LEU A 111 17.44 9.77 2.59
C LEU A 111 16.68 10.58 1.52
N VAL A 112 15.45 11.00 1.79
CA VAL A 112 14.66 11.81 0.86
C VAL A 112 15.30 13.18 0.64
N LEU A 113 15.79 13.81 1.71
CA LEU A 113 16.45 15.11 1.62
C LEU A 113 17.75 15.03 0.83
N LEU A 114 18.58 14.02 1.06
CA LEU A 114 19.79 13.75 0.28
C LEU A 114 19.45 13.51 -1.19
N THR A 115 18.39 12.75 -1.47
CA THR A 115 17.93 12.50 -2.83
C THR A 115 17.52 13.81 -3.50
N ALA A 116 16.78 14.68 -2.82
CA ALA A 116 16.39 15.99 -3.32
C ALA A 116 17.61 16.85 -3.67
N PHE A 117 18.65 16.85 -2.83
CA PHE A 117 19.87 17.63 -3.08
C PHE A 117 20.75 17.05 -4.19
N LEU A 118 20.85 15.72 -4.30
CA LEU A 118 21.73 15.08 -5.27
C LEU A 118 21.18 15.13 -6.69
N TRP A 119 19.86 14.98 -6.84
CA TRP A 119 19.22 14.94 -8.16
C TRP A 119 18.47 16.22 -8.54
N HIS A 120 18.32 17.16 -7.60
CA HIS A 120 17.63 18.42 -7.82
C HIS A 120 16.18 18.27 -8.32
N ASN A 121 15.59 17.12 -8.08
CA ASN A 121 14.20 16.80 -8.45
C ASN A 121 13.57 15.90 -7.42
N MET A 122 12.23 16.05 -7.23
CA MET A 122 11.45 15.16 -6.35
C MET A 122 10.12 14.77 -7.01
N PRO A 123 9.63 13.56 -6.78
CA PRO A 123 8.32 13.12 -7.24
C PRO A 123 7.21 14.03 -6.73
N SER A 124 6.31 14.43 -7.63
CA SER A 124 5.16 15.28 -7.29
C SER A 124 3.94 14.47 -6.82
N GLY A 125 3.95 13.15 -7.01
CA GLY A 125 2.78 12.29 -6.88
C GLY A 125 1.77 12.45 -8.02
N LYS A 126 2.10 13.27 -9.03
CA LYS A 126 1.30 13.43 -10.24
C LYS A 126 1.95 12.72 -11.41
N PHE A 127 1.13 12.26 -12.34
CA PHE A 127 1.58 11.45 -13.47
C PHE A 127 1.06 12.01 -14.79
N ASP A 128 1.94 12.07 -15.77
CA ASP A 128 1.57 12.26 -17.17
C ASP A 128 1.26 10.89 -17.79
N THR A 129 0.12 10.77 -18.43
CA THR A 129 -0.30 9.53 -19.10
C THR A 129 -0.14 9.67 -20.60
N TYR A 130 0.70 8.83 -21.20
CA TYR A 130 0.95 8.77 -22.64
C TYR A 130 0.34 7.49 -23.22
N VAL A 131 -0.05 7.56 -24.49
CA VAL A 131 -0.43 6.37 -25.26
C VAL A 131 0.84 5.71 -25.76
N LYS A 132 1.22 4.58 -25.18
CA LYS A 132 2.39 3.80 -25.64
C LYS A 132 2.09 3.07 -26.94
N GLU A 133 0.94 2.41 -26.99
CA GLU A 133 0.51 1.59 -28.10
C GLU A 133 -1.01 1.52 -28.15
N ILE A 134 -1.57 1.36 -29.34
CA ILE A 134 -2.99 1.08 -29.55
C ILE A 134 -3.12 -0.38 -29.93
N THR A 135 -3.76 -1.17 -29.07
CA THR A 135 -3.95 -2.62 -29.22
C THR A 135 -5.36 -3.00 -29.66
N ALA A 136 -6.23 -2.01 -29.86
CA ALA A 136 -7.59 -2.22 -30.31
C ALA A 136 -7.65 -2.79 -31.72
N GLU A 137 -8.72 -3.54 -32.03
CA GLU A 137 -9.04 -3.99 -33.40
C GLU A 137 -9.22 -2.79 -34.33
N LYS A 138 -8.92 -2.98 -35.62
CA LYS A 138 -8.87 -1.87 -36.61
C LYS A 138 -10.18 -1.13 -36.82
N ASP A 139 -11.30 -1.75 -36.49
CA ASP A 139 -12.65 -1.18 -36.56
C ASP A 139 -13.06 -0.43 -35.27
N ALA A 140 -12.27 -0.54 -34.22
CA ALA A 140 -12.57 0.12 -32.95
C ALA A 140 -12.58 1.64 -33.10
N SER A 141 -13.46 2.29 -32.31
CA SER A 141 -13.68 3.74 -32.33
C SER A 141 -12.42 4.57 -32.00
N VAL A 142 -11.46 3.98 -31.27
CA VAL A 142 -10.18 4.64 -30.94
C VAL A 142 -9.41 5.03 -32.20
N TRP A 143 -9.40 4.21 -33.26
CA TRP A 143 -8.74 4.55 -34.51
C TRP A 143 -9.43 5.69 -35.26
N GLN A 144 -10.75 5.74 -35.17
CA GLN A 144 -11.56 6.78 -35.83
C GLN A 144 -11.49 8.12 -35.05
N SER A 145 -11.14 8.07 -33.77
CA SER A 145 -11.00 9.26 -32.92
C SER A 145 -9.81 10.13 -33.29
N GLY A 146 -8.80 9.55 -33.95
CA GLY A 146 -7.55 10.22 -34.28
C GLY A 146 -6.49 10.15 -33.16
N LEU A 147 -6.69 9.30 -32.14
CA LEU A 147 -5.68 9.01 -31.12
C LEU A 147 -4.46 8.34 -31.76
N GLN A 148 -3.26 8.69 -31.27
CA GLN A 148 -1.99 8.17 -31.79
C GLN A 148 -1.08 7.72 -30.65
N ALA A 149 -0.18 6.79 -30.92
CA ALA A 149 0.91 6.48 -30.02
C ALA A 149 1.79 7.73 -29.83
N GLY A 150 2.20 8.00 -28.61
CA GLY A 150 2.93 9.19 -28.21
C GLY A 150 2.06 10.34 -27.71
N ASP A 151 0.76 10.32 -27.92
CA ASP A 151 -0.15 11.32 -27.37
C ASP A 151 -0.11 11.34 -25.84
N LYS A 152 0.02 12.52 -25.25
CA LYS A 152 -0.21 12.72 -23.82
C LYS A 152 -1.70 12.99 -23.57
N ILE A 153 -2.34 12.16 -22.78
CA ILE A 153 -3.75 12.37 -22.40
C ILE A 153 -3.79 13.40 -21.27
N GLU A 154 -4.45 14.53 -21.52
CA GLU A 154 -4.59 15.60 -20.53
C GLU A 154 -5.94 15.54 -19.80
N GLU A 155 -7.00 15.33 -20.54
CA GLU A 155 -8.37 15.32 -20.00
C GLU A 155 -9.18 14.19 -20.63
N VAL A 156 -10.07 13.62 -19.84
CA VAL A 156 -11.13 12.70 -20.30
C VAL A 156 -12.44 13.23 -19.74
N ASN A 157 -13.41 13.50 -20.61
CA ASN A 157 -14.73 14.08 -20.25
C ASN A 157 -14.61 15.33 -19.36
N GLY A 158 -13.62 16.20 -19.63
CA GLY A 158 -13.37 17.43 -18.88
C GLY A 158 -12.61 17.28 -17.58
N SER A 159 -12.28 16.06 -17.16
CA SER A 159 -11.48 15.79 -15.96
C SER A 159 -10.02 15.56 -16.31
N LYS A 160 -9.12 16.17 -15.56
CA LYS A 160 -7.67 15.97 -15.73
C LYS A 160 -7.26 14.56 -15.31
N ILE A 161 -6.33 13.98 -16.09
CA ILE A 161 -5.77 12.67 -15.86
C ILE A 161 -4.34 12.86 -15.36
N ASP A 162 -4.18 13.19 -14.08
CA ASP A 162 -2.87 13.45 -13.47
C ASP A 162 -2.54 12.54 -12.27
N THR A 163 -3.36 11.51 -12.02
CA THR A 163 -3.13 10.53 -10.97
C THR A 163 -2.71 9.18 -11.51
N LYS A 164 -1.97 8.42 -10.73
CA LYS A 164 -1.62 7.04 -11.05
C LYS A 164 -2.91 6.23 -11.28
N TYR A 165 -2.98 5.53 -12.41
CA TYR A 165 -4.18 4.79 -12.84
C TYR A 165 -5.42 5.64 -13.19
N GLY A 166 -5.32 6.98 -13.21
CA GLY A 166 -6.46 7.87 -13.46
C GLY A 166 -7.21 7.54 -14.75
N ILE A 167 -6.50 7.18 -15.84
CA ILE A 167 -7.15 6.80 -17.10
C ILE A 167 -7.90 5.47 -17.03
N TYR A 168 -7.41 4.50 -16.29
CA TYR A 168 -8.11 3.22 -16.11
C TYR A 168 -9.39 3.40 -15.31
N LEU A 169 -9.29 4.13 -14.20
CA LEU A 169 -10.44 4.46 -13.40
C LEU A 169 -11.46 5.23 -14.24
N TYR A 170 -11.00 6.20 -15.01
CA TYR A 170 -11.89 7.02 -15.82
C TYR A 170 -12.54 6.24 -16.97
N ALA A 171 -11.81 5.39 -17.65
CA ALA A 171 -12.36 4.50 -18.69
C ALA A 171 -13.39 3.53 -18.12
N MET A 172 -13.13 2.97 -16.95
CA MET A 172 -14.08 2.09 -16.23
C MET A 172 -15.33 2.83 -15.74
N TYR A 173 -15.17 4.06 -15.26
CA TYR A 173 -16.24 4.77 -14.56
C TYR A 173 -17.00 5.77 -15.41
N SER A 174 -16.40 6.35 -16.44
CA SER A 174 -17.07 7.32 -17.31
C SER A 174 -18.20 6.71 -18.14
N ALA A 175 -18.17 5.42 -18.43
CA ALA A 175 -19.27 4.70 -19.04
C ALA A 175 -20.50 4.61 -18.13
N SER A 176 -20.31 4.73 -16.80
CA SER A 176 -21.35 4.60 -15.79
C SER A 176 -21.84 5.93 -15.22
N TYR A 177 -21.15 7.08 -15.48
CA TYR A 177 -21.36 8.34 -14.76
C TYR A 177 -21.45 9.58 -15.62
N ASP A 178 -22.23 10.56 -15.16
CA ASP A 178 -22.46 11.88 -15.76
C ASP A 178 -21.30 12.87 -15.66
N GLY A 179 -20.06 12.43 -15.49
CA GLY A 179 -18.89 13.31 -15.53
C GLY A 179 -18.74 14.28 -14.34
N LYS A 180 -19.51 14.16 -13.26
CA LYS A 180 -19.46 15.07 -12.08
C LYS A 180 -19.34 14.30 -10.76
N THR A 181 -18.46 13.29 -10.66
CA THR A 181 -18.54 12.42 -9.50
C THR A 181 -17.23 12.17 -8.80
N ASN A 182 -17.22 12.49 -7.51
CA ASN A 182 -16.34 11.86 -6.54
C ASN A 182 -16.94 10.49 -6.18
N GLU A 183 -16.14 9.43 -6.34
CA GLU A 183 -16.57 8.09 -5.97
C GLU A 183 -16.76 7.95 -4.48
N VAL A 184 -17.95 7.54 -4.09
CA VAL A 184 -18.19 6.96 -2.78
C VAL A 184 -18.66 5.53 -3.01
N LEU A 185 -17.83 4.55 -2.66
CA LEU A 185 -18.24 3.16 -2.56
C LEU A 185 -19.17 3.04 -1.35
N VAL A 186 -20.46 2.95 -1.59
CA VAL A 186 -21.43 2.69 -0.52
C VAL A 186 -21.67 1.21 -0.47
N GLU A 187 -21.45 0.63 0.70
CA GLU A 187 -21.95 -0.72 1.00
C GLU A 187 -23.46 -0.72 0.82
N ASN A 188 -23.94 -1.71 0.08
CA ASN A 188 -25.33 -1.79 -0.26
C ASN A 188 -26.18 -2.09 0.97
N ASN A 189 -26.68 -1.04 1.60
CA ASN A 189 -27.70 -1.14 2.62
C ASN A 189 -29.04 -0.79 1.96
N TYR A 190 -29.99 -1.70 1.99
CA TYR A 190 -31.34 -1.50 1.44
C TYR A 190 -31.96 -0.18 1.89
N GLU A 191 -31.79 0.18 3.15
CA GLU A 191 -32.32 1.45 3.69
C GLU A 191 -31.69 2.68 3.05
N VAL A 192 -30.40 2.62 2.72
CA VAL A 192 -29.69 3.70 2.00
C VAL A 192 -30.20 3.78 0.57
N LEU A 193 -30.38 2.64 -0.10
CA LEU A 193 -30.91 2.56 -1.44
C LEU A 193 -32.32 3.15 -1.53
N LYS A 194 -33.21 2.75 -0.60
CA LYS A 194 -34.59 3.23 -0.51
C LYS A 194 -34.68 4.71 -0.19
N LYS A 195 -33.81 5.23 0.70
CA LYS A 195 -33.75 6.65 1.06
C LYS A 195 -33.36 7.53 -0.13
N ASN A 196 -32.44 7.06 -0.97
CA ASN A 196 -31.91 7.81 -2.10
C ASN A 196 -32.72 7.62 -3.39
N ASN A 197 -33.47 6.53 -3.48
CA ASN A 197 -34.41 6.28 -4.56
C ASN A 197 -35.73 5.75 -3.96
N PRO A 198 -36.72 6.62 -3.68
CA PRO A 198 -37.98 6.22 -3.09
C PRO A 198 -38.81 5.22 -3.91
N ALA A 199 -38.55 5.14 -5.21
CA ALA A 199 -39.18 4.16 -6.11
C ALA A 199 -38.47 2.79 -6.11
N PHE A 200 -37.41 2.63 -5.31
CA PHE A 200 -36.69 1.39 -5.22
C PHE A 200 -37.41 0.38 -4.37
N GLU A 201 -37.81 -0.73 -4.95
CA GLU A 201 -38.38 -1.87 -4.26
C GLU A 201 -37.41 -3.07 -4.32
N LYS A 202 -37.06 -3.58 -3.15
CA LYS A 202 -36.04 -4.62 -2.99
C LYS A 202 -36.36 -5.89 -3.80
N ASP A 203 -37.61 -6.28 -3.82
CA ASP A 203 -38.06 -7.53 -4.43
C ASP A 203 -38.17 -7.45 -5.94
N GLU A 204 -38.25 -6.24 -6.50
CA GLU A 204 -38.35 -6.03 -7.96
C GLU A 204 -36.98 -5.97 -8.65
N ILE A 205 -35.95 -5.42 -7.97
CA ILE A 205 -34.69 -5.05 -8.60
C ILE A 205 -33.51 -5.86 -8.05
N ILE A 206 -33.46 -6.05 -6.74
CA ILE A 206 -32.39 -6.82 -6.08
C ILE A 206 -33.02 -7.95 -5.27
N PRO A 207 -32.85 -9.21 -5.68
CA PRO A 207 -33.33 -10.35 -4.91
C PRO A 207 -32.78 -10.34 -3.50
N GLU A 208 -33.56 -10.89 -2.56
CA GLU A 208 -33.12 -11.00 -1.19
C GLU A 208 -31.75 -11.68 -1.09
N GLY A 209 -30.80 -11.03 -0.42
CA GLY A 209 -29.43 -11.52 -0.27
C GLY A 209 -28.47 -11.14 -1.40
N LEU A 210 -28.90 -10.36 -2.41
CA LEU A 210 -27.97 -9.78 -3.37
C LEU A 210 -27.26 -8.60 -2.72
N ILE A 211 -26.00 -8.77 -2.34
CA ILE A 211 -25.14 -7.68 -1.88
C ILE A 211 -24.41 -7.11 -3.08
N VAL A 212 -24.77 -5.91 -3.43
CA VAL A 212 -24.18 -5.21 -4.57
C VAL A 212 -23.50 -3.96 -4.04
N LYS A 213 -22.19 -3.81 -4.22
CA LYS A 213 -21.48 -2.56 -3.95
C LYS A 213 -21.67 -1.63 -5.14
N LEU A 214 -22.55 -0.67 -4.98
CA LEU A 214 -22.85 0.30 -6.03
C LEU A 214 -21.94 1.51 -5.90
N PRO A 215 -21.39 1.99 -7.00
CA PRO A 215 -20.83 3.32 -7.06
C PRO A 215 -21.98 4.33 -6.93
N VAL A 216 -21.79 5.31 -6.08
CA VAL A 216 -22.80 6.31 -5.77
C VAL A 216 -22.32 7.67 -6.22
N VAL A 217 -23.16 8.39 -6.92
CA VAL A 217 -22.95 9.79 -7.30
C VAL A 217 -23.29 10.66 -6.11
N GLN A 218 -22.32 11.37 -5.56
CA GLN A 218 -22.56 12.39 -4.54
C GLN A 218 -22.78 13.73 -5.22
N THR A 219 -24.01 14.19 -5.25
CA THR A 219 -24.35 15.61 -5.48
C THR A 219 -24.37 16.33 -4.14
N GLU A 220 -24.16 17.66 -4.13
CA GLU A 220 -23.85 18.52 -2.97
C GLU A 220 -24.57 18.18 -1.64
N ASP A 221 -25.68 17.46 -1.65
CA ASP A 221 -26.39 17.00 -0.45
C ASP A 221 -27.08 15.63 -0.54
N LYS A 222 -26.92 14.88 -1.62
CA LYS A 222 -27.64 13.60 -1.82
C LYS A 222 -26.81 12.58 -2.57
N VAL A 223 -26.84 11.36 -2.04
CA VAL A 223 -26.34 10.18 -2.72
C VAL A 223 -27.44 9.70 -3.68
N VAL A 224 -27.21 9.80 -4.99
CA VAL A 224 -28.18 9.38 -6.01
C VAL A 224 -27.69 8.12 -6.70
N LEU A 225 -28.49 7.06 -6.64
CA LEU A 225 -28.25 5.84 -7.41
C LEU A 225 -28.54 6.06 -8.88
N ASN A 226 -27.61 5.64 -9.72
CA ASN A 226 -27.82 5.67 -11.14
C ASN A 226 -28.92 4.64 -11.53
N LYS A 227 -30.07 5.14 -11.96
CA LYS A 227 -31.22 4.32 -12.35
C LYS A 227 -30.88 3.31 -13.46
N ASN A 228 -29.89 3.64 -14.29
CA ASN A 228 -29.43 2.78 -15.37
C ASN A 228 -28.73 1.51 -14.85
N ILE A 229 -28.07 1.59 -13.68
CA ILE A 229 -27.41 0.42 -13.06
C ILE A 229 -28.45 -0.59 -12.60
N LEU A 230 -29.53 -0.13 -12.00
CA LEU A 230 -30.58 -1.01 -11.50
C LEU A 230 -31.30 -1.72 -12.65
N ASN A 231 -31.64 -0.99 -13.72
CA ASN A 231 -32.23 -1.57 -14.94
C ASN A 231 -31.26 -2.54 -15.62
N ALA A 232 -29.99 -2.20 -15.60
CA ALA A 232 -28.94 -3.02 -16.15
C ALA A 232 -28.88 -4.40 -15.45
N VAL A 233 -28.90 -4.51 -14.13
CA VAL A 233 -28.89 -5.79 -13.40
C VAL A 233 -30.06 -6.69 -13.80
N GLU A 234 -31.22 -6.13 -14.10
CA GLU A 234 -32.38 -6.91 -14.50
C GLU A 234 -32.27 -7.42 -15.95
N LEU A 235 -31.90 -6.58 -16.88
CA LEU A 235 -31.63 -6.98 -18.29
C LEU A 235 -30.59 -8.10 -18.35
N TYR A 236 -29.59 -8.07 -17.48
CA TYR A 236 -28.57 -9.12 -17.40
C TYR A 236 -29.14 -10.48 -16.98
N LYS A 237 -30.14 -10.51 -16.13
CA LYS A 237 -30.78 -11.75 -15.70
C LYS A 237 -31.67 -12.32 -16.81
N THR A 238 -32.25 -11.49 -17.65
CA THR A 238 -33.25 -11.88 -18.66
C THR A 238 -32.65 -12.33 -19.98
N ASN A 239 -31.36 -12.23 -20.21
CA ASN A 239 -30.67 -12.55 -21.47
C ASN A 239 -31.04 -11.63 -22.67
N GLU A 240 -31.58 -10.48 -22.43
CA GLU A 240 -32.01 -9.56 -23.49
C GLU A 240 -30.86 -8.77 -24.15
N VAL A 241 -29.62 -8.92 -23.60
CA VAL A 241 -28.42 -8.21 -24.06
C VAL A 241 -27.39 -9.19 -24.64
N LYS A 242 -26.72 -8.82 -25.73
CA LYS A 242 -25.55 -9.57 -26.24
C LYS A 242 -24.39 -9.41 -25.28
N LEU A 243 -23.98 -10.50 -24.65
CA LEU A 243 -22.93 -10.55 -23.64
C LEU A 243 -21.65 -11.12 -24.24
N SER A 244 -20.51 -10.62 -23.81
CA SER A 244 -19.21 -11.23 -24.05
C SER A 244 -19.07 -12.58 -23.32
N GLU A 245 -18.08 -13.38 -23.67
CA GLU A 245 -17.87 -14.70 -23.07
C GLU A 245 -17.66 -14.65 -21.55
N ASN A 246 -16.92 -13.65 -21.07
CA ASN A 246 -16.70 -13.43 -19.62
C ASN A 246 -17.99 -13.00 -18.91
N GLN A 247 -18.80 -12.20 -19.57
CA GLN A 247 -20.10 -11.76 -19.09
C GLN A 247 -21.10 -12.91 -19.02
N ILE A 248 -21.08 -13.84 -20.00
CA ILE A 248 -21.88 -15.06 -19.97
C ILE A 248 -21.50 -15.93 -18.77
N LYS A 249 -20.19 -16.12 -18.53
CA LYS A 249 -19.69 -16.86 -17.35
C LYS A 249 -20.14 -16.23 -16.03
N LEU A 250 -20.13 -14.89 -15.96
CA LEU A 250 -20.60 -14.16 -14.79
C LEU A 250 -22.11 -14.32 -14.63
N ARG A 251 -22.88 -14.09 -15.68
CA ARG A 251 -24.35 -14.28 -15.68
C ARG A 251 -24.75 -15.67 -15.22
N ASP A 252 -24.07 -16.72 -15.71
CA ASP A 252 -24.39 -18.10 -15.36
C ASP A 252 -24.05 -18.41 -13.89
N LYS A 253 -23.03 -17.76 -13.33
CA LYS A 253 -22.79 -17.78 -11.89
C LYS A 253 -23.89 -17.07 -11.09
N ILE A 254 -24.45 -16.00 -11.63
CA ILE A 254 -25.48 -15.17 -10.97
C ILE A 254 -26.86 -15.86 -11.02
N LYS A 255 -27.20 -16.51 -12.12
CA LYS A 255 -28.53 -17.13 -12.32
C LYS A 255 -28.92 -18.13 -11.24
N ASN A 256 -27.92 -18.83 -10.70
CA ASN A 256 -28.14 -19.92 -9.74
C ASN A 256 -27.95 -19.49 -8.27
N LYS A 257 -27.66 -18.22 -8.00
CA LYS A 257 -27.48 -17.70 -6.63
C LYS A 257 -28.58 -16.73 -6.28
N LYS A 258 -29.12 -16.85 -5.07
CA LYS A 258 -30.05 -15.86 -4.50
C LYS A 258 -29.39 -14.51 -4.22
N TYR A 259 -28.06 -14.46 -4.20
CA TYR A 259 -27.26 -13.25 -3.97
C TYR A 259 -25.90 -13.38 -4.62
N ILE A 260 -25.32 -12.24 -4.96
CA ILE A 260 -23.92 -12.09 -5.36
C ILE A 260 -23.22 -11.39 -4.22
N GLU A 261 -22.32 -12.10 -3.54
CA GLU A 261 -21.29 -11.44 -2.76
C GLU A 261 -20.23 -10.92 -3.74
N SER A 262 -20.07 -9.60 -3.82
CA SER A 262 -18.91 -9.03 -4.46
C SER A 262 -17.70 -9.30 -3.57
N ASP A 263 -16.93 -10.31 -3.93
CA ASP A 263 -15.62 -10.60 -3.33
C ASP A 263 -14.51 -9.67 -3.85
N GLY A 264 -14.88 -8.60 -4.56
CA GLY A 264 -13.97 -7.67 -5.24
C GLY A 264 -13.49 -8.16 -6.60
N THR A 265 -13.91 -9.33 -7.07
CA THR A 265 -13.56 -9.84 -8.41
C THR A 265 -14.51 -9.38 -9.51
N PHE A 266 -15.69 -8.88 -9.12
CA PHE A 266 -16.63 -8.26 -10.05
C PHE A 266 -17.16 -6.99 -9.42
N SER A 267 -16.77 -5.86 -9.96
CA SER A 267 -17.40 -4.60 -9.60
C SER A 267 -18.78 -4.55 -10.25
N LEU A 268 -19.70 -3.82 -9.68
CA LEU A 268 -20.95 -3.50 -10.36
C LEU A 268 -20.72 -2.77 -11.68
N ASN A 269 -19.57 -2.15 -11.81
CA ASN A 269 -19.13 -1.60 -13.06
C ASN A 269 -18.95 -2.68 -14.12
N ASP A 270 -18.45 -3.87 -13.79
CA ASP A 270 -18.37 -4.96 -14.74
C ASP A 270 -19.77 -5.41 -15.16
N ILE A 271 -20.73 -5.39 -14.25
CA ILE A 271 -22.12 -5.70 -14.53
C ILE A 271 -22.81 -4.54 -15.29
N ALA A 272 -22.66 -3.30 -14.83
CA ALA A 272 -23.23 -2.13 -15.48
C ALA A 272 -22.62 -1.87 -16.86
N TYR A 273 -21.34 -2.17 -17.02
CA TYR A 273 -20.63 -2.16 -18.29
C TYR A 273 -21.12 -3.24 -19.24
N ALA A 274 -21.32 -4.45 -18.71
CA ALA A 274 -21.88 -5.56 -19.43
C ALA A 274 -23.28 -5.28 -20.01
N MET A 275 -23.96 -4.29 -19.50
CA MET A 275 -25.41 -4.13 -19.64
C MET A 275 -25.85 -2.80 -20.20
N SER A 276 -24.93 -1.84 -20.37
CA SER A 276 -25.28 -0.58 -21.03
C SER A 276 -25.03 -0.69 -22.52
N ASP A 277 -26.07 -0.77 -23.34
CA ASP A 277 -26.03 -0.40 -24.74
C ASP A 277 -25.68 1.10 -24.95
N ASN A 278 -25.57 1.84 -23.88
CA ASN A 278 -25.12 3.22 -23.79
C ASN A 278 -23.73 3.30 -23.16
N ILE A 279 -22.74 2.77 -23.85
CA ILE A 279 -21.35 3.14 -23.62
C ILE A 279 -21.28 4.65 -23.87
N LYS A 280 -21.18 5.44 -22.79
CA LYS A 280 -21.06 6.89 -22.94
C LYS A 280 -19.80 7.20 -23.72
N PRO A 281 -19.90 8.08 -24.73
CA PRO A 281 -18.75 8.48 -25.52
C PRO A 281 -17.70 9.13 -24.60
N LEU A 282 -16.44 8.84 -24.90
CA LEU A 282 -15.28 9.42 -24.24
C LEU A 282 -14.76 10.59 -25.04
N ASP A 283 -14.84 11.79 -24.47
CA ASP A 283 -14.23 12.98 -25.03
C ASP A 283 -12.82 13.14 -24.46
N ILE A 284 -11.82 12.90 -25.28
CA ILE A 284 -10.44 12.93 -24.86
C ILE A 284 -9.72 14.14 -25.44
N LYS A 285 -9.02 14.88 -24.61
CA LYS A 285 -8.07 15.90 -25.01
C LYS A 285 -6.66 15.38 -24.82
N VAL A 286 -5.87 15.52 -25.85
CA VAL A 286 -4.46 15.13 -25.86
C VAL A 286 -3.55 16.34 -26.13
N LEU A 287 -2.31 16.21 -25.65
CA LEU A 287 -1.22 17.08 -26.06
C LEU A 287 -0.34 16.29 -27.05
N ARG A 288 -0.26 16.78 -28.28
CA ARG A 288 0.58 16.26 -29.36
C ARG A 288 1.43 17.36 -29.95
N ASP A 289 2.74 17.19 -29.98
CA ASP A 289 3.70 18.19 -30.50
C ASP A 289 3.49 19.59 -29.89
N GLY A 290 3.21 19.63 -28.56
CA GLY A 290 2.97 20.88 -27.83
C GLY A 290 1.60 21.54 -28.09
N LYS A 291 0.72 20.93 -28.91
CA LYS A 291 -0.61 21.44 -29.22
C LYS A 291 -1.69 20.62 -28.54
N LYS A 292 -2.66 21.27 -27.91
CA LYS A 292 -3.84 20.62 -27.35
C LYS A 292 -4.81 20.30 -28.48
N ILE A 293 -5.18 19.05 -28.59
CA ILE A 293 -6.06 18.52 -29.64
C ILE A 293 -7.26 17.87 -28.96
N GLN A 294 -8.47 18.33 -29.33
CA GLN A 294 -9.69 17.62 -29.00
C GLN A 294 -9.88 16.50 -30.00
N LEU A 295 -9.90 15.26 -29.52
CA LEU A 295 -10.15 14.12 -30.39
C LEU A 295 -11.65 13.99 -30.70
N LYS A 296 -11.96 13.27 -31.77
CA LYS A 296 -13.34 12.84 -32.00
C LYS A 296 -13.73 11.88 -30.89
N THR A 297 -14.97 11.98 -30.47
CA THR A 297 -15.55 11.12 -29.45
C THR A 297 -15.32 9.64 -29.76
N MET A 298 -14.84 8.88 -28.80
CA MET A 298 -14.64 7.43 -28.91
C MET A 298 -15.46 6.69 -27.88
N THR A 299 -15.66 5.41 -28.10
CA THR A 299 -16.34 4.52 -27.15
C THR A 299 -15.40 3.40 -26.72
N SER A 300 -15.55 2.94 -25.49
CA SER A 300 -14.87 1.72 -25.05
C SER A 300 -15.49 0.48 -25.71
N ASN A 301 -14.78 -0.65 -25.67
CA ASN A 301 -15.34 -1.94 -26.04
C ASN A 301 -16.25 -2.50 -24.92
N SER A 302 -16.81 -3.69 -25.15
CA SER A 302 -17.67 -4.39 -24.18
C SER A 302 -17.02 -4.67 -22.82
N ASP A 303 -15.70 -4.67 -22.74
CA ASP A 303 -14.93 -4.90 -21.52
C ASP A 303 -14.53 -3.59 -20.81
N GLY A 304 -15.00 -2.46 -21.34
CA GLY A 304 -14.69 -1.13 -20.81
C GLY A 304 -13.32 -0.59 -21.19
N LEU A 305 -12.65 -1.24 -22.10
CA LEU A 305 -11.31 -0.85 -22.51
C LEU A 305 -11.39 -0.03 -23.81
N ILE A 306 -10.56 0.99 -23.89
CA ILE A 306 -10.40 1.77 -25.14
C ILE A 306 -9.34 1.18 -26.08
N GLY A 307 -8.71 0.07 -25.67
CA GLY A 307 -7.73 -0.64 -26.47
C GLY A 307 -6.40 0.10 -26.64
N ILE A 308 -5.91 0.71 -25.59
CA ILE A 308 -4.58 1.32 -25.53
C ILE A 308 -3.72 0.68 -24.45
N VAL A 309 -2.41 0.73 -24.63
CA VAL A 309 -1.42 0.51 -23.57
C VAL A 309 -0.95 1.88 -23.09
N PRO A 310 -1.33 2.33 -21.92
CA PRO A 310 -0.85 3.60 -21.39
C PRO A 310 0.56 3.45 -20.81
N GLU A 311 1.36 4.50 -20.94
CA GLU A 311 2.62 4.70 -20.26
C GLU A 311 2.47 5.89 -19.31
N GLN A 312 2.74 5.69 -18.02
CA GLN A 312 2.66 6.75 -17.04
C GLN A 312 4.06 7.21 -16.66
N LYS A 313 4.29 8.52 -16.76
CA LYS A 313 5.52 9.17 -16.33
C LYS A 313 5.25 10.08 -15.16
N GLU A 314 5.95 9.85 -14.06
CA GLU A 314 5.81 10.69 -12.89
C GLU A 314 6.37 12.11 -13.15
N ILE A 315 5.60 13.11 -12.75
CA ILE A 315 6.04 14.50 -12.86
C ILE A 315 6.96 14.80 -11.70
N LEU A 316 8.18 15.23 -12.03
CA LEU A 316 9.17 15.66 -11.05
C LEU A 316 9.06 17.16 -10.77
N ILE A 317 9.18 17.53 -9.50
CA ILE A 317 9.27 18.93 -9.06
C ILE A 317 10.75 19.32 -9.00
N PRO A 318 11.19 20.37 -9.71
CA PRO A 318 12.57 20.83 -9.61
C PRO A 318 12.85 21.41 -8.22
N ILE A 319 14.01 21.07 -7.65
CA ILE A 319 14.52 21.59 -6.39
C ILE A 319 15.53 22.66 -6.67
N THR A 320 15.20 23.89 -6.31
CA THR A 320 16.00 25.09 -6.63
C THR A 320 16.81 25.62 -5.46
N ASP A 321 16.41 25.31 -4.24
CA ASP A 321 17.03 25.80 -3.01
C ASP A 321 16.78 24.86 -1.82
N VAL A 322 17.41 25.14 -0.68
CA VAL A 322 17.30 24.33 0.55
C VAL A 322 15.86 24.27 1.06
N LYS A 323 15.11 25.37 0.96
CA LYS A 323 13.72 25.42 1.44
C LYS A 323 12.82 24.54 0.59
N SER A 324 12.97 24.55 -0.74
CA SER A 324 12.23 23.69 -1.65
C SER A 324 12.57 22.20 -1.41
N ALA A 325 13.85 21.88 -1.14
CA ALA A 325 14.26 20.52 -0.80
C ALA A 325 13.58 20.02 0.48
N PHE A 326 13.59 20.82 1.55
CA PHE A 326 12.92 20.48 2.81
C PHE A 326 11.41 20.33 2.62
N SER A 327 10.76 21.27 1.95
CA SER A 327 9.32 21.24 1.70
C SER A 327 8.90 20.04 0.87
N ALA A 328 9.63 19.75 -0.22
CA ALA A 328 9.35 18.60 -1.07
C ALA A 328 9.56 17.27 -0.33
N SER A 329 10.66 17.15 0.45
CA SER A 329 10.94 15.96 1.25
C SER A 329 9.88 15.70 2.31
N TRP A 330 9.44 16.76 3.01
CA TRP A 330 8.37 16.66 3.98
C TRP A 330 7.05 16.24 3.35
N THR A 331 6.68 16.88 2.24
CA THR A 331 5.44 16.58 1.51
C THR A 331 5.44 15.15 0.98
N TYR A 332 6.56 14.70 0.42
CA TYR A 332 6.73 13.33 -0.06
C TYR A 332 6.49 12.31 1.06
N LEU A 333 7.21 12.42 2.18
CA LEU A 333 7.05 11.50 3.31
C LEU A 333 5.67 11.58 3.96
N TYR A 334 5.08 12.77 4.05
CA TYR A 334 3.72 12.93 4.56
C TYR A 334 2.71 12.18 3.69
N ASN A 335 2.81 12.29 2.37
CA ASN A 335 1.92 11.59 1.44
C ASN A 335 2.10 10.07 1.51
N GLU A 336 3.35 9.59 1.57
CA GLU A 336 3.64 8.16 1.71
C GLU A 336 3.14 7.60 3.04
N THR A 337 3.35 8.34 4.15
CA THR A 337 2.83 7.97 5.47
C THR A 337 1.31 7.88 5.46
N LYS A 338 0.63 8.88 4.89
CA LYS A 338 -0.82 8.88 4.75
C LYS A 338 -1.32 7.68 3.94
N SER A 339 -0.67 7.38 2.82
CA SER A 339 -0.99 6.23 1.98
C SER A 339 -0.83 4.92 2.74
N MET A 340 0.26 4.76 3.49
CA MET A 340 0.49 3.57 4.31
C MET A 340 -0.58 3.39 5.39
N LEU A 341 -0.98 4.47 6.07
CA LEU A 341 -2.04 4.42 7.09
C LEU A 341 -3.40 4.04 6.49
N ILE A 342 -3.71 4.54 5.29
CA ILE A 342 -4.92 4.14 4.54
C ILE A 342 -4.88 2.64 4.21
N VAL A 343 -3.76 2.14 3.67
CA VAL A 343 -3.57 0.73 3.33
C VAL A 343 -3.69 -0.15 4.58
N LEU A 344 -3.08 0.23 5.70
CA LEU A 344 -3.24 -0.48 6.98
C LEU A 344 -4.70 -0.50 7.44
N GLY A 345 -5.40 0.62 7.37
CA GLY A 345 -6.83 0.68 7.69
C GLY A 345 -7.67 -0.24 6.80
N GLN A 346 -7.36 -0.31 5.52
CA GLN A 346 -8.03 -1.22 4.58
C GLN A 346 -7.71 -2.69 4.85
N LEU A 347 -6.48 -2.99 5.27
CA LEU A 347 -6.08 -4.34 5.67
C LEU A 347 -6.84 -4.79 6.93
N PHE A 348 -6.89 -3.96 7.98
CA PHE A 348 -7.60 -4.27 9.21
C PHE A 348 -9.13 -4.38 9.02
N THR A 349 -9.69 -3.67 8.05
CA THR A 349 -11.11 -3.76 7.70
C THR A 349 -11.42 -4.87 6.70
N GLY A 350 -10.42 -5.66 6.28
CA GLY A 350 -10.59 -6.76 5.33
C GLY A 350 -10.88 -6.33 3.88
N LYS A 351 -10.75 -5.02 3.58
CA LYS A 351 -10.92 -4.51 2.21
C LYS A 351 -9.79 -4.94 1.28
N ILE A 352 -8.58 -5.09 1.83
CA ILE A 352 -7.44 -5.65 1.12
C ILE A 352 -7.22 -7.08 1.61
N PRO A 353 -7.29 -8.09 0.72
CA PRO A 353 -7.01 -9.47 1.09
C PRO A 353 -5.55 -9.67 1.52
N LEU A 354 -5.32 -10.50 2.54
CA LEU A 354 -3.97 -10.84 3.02
C LEU A 354 -3.05 -11.40 1.91
N LYS A 355 -3.60 -12.07 0.91
CA LYS A 355 -2.86 -12.57 -0.26
C LYS A 355 -2.17 -11.48 -1.09
N ASN A 356 -2.58 -10.22 -0.93
CA ASN A 356 -1.97 -9.08 -1.61
C ASN A 356 -0.83 -8.46 -0.79
N MET A 357 -0.55 -9.00 0.41
CA MET A 357 0.64 -8.61 1.16
C MET A 357 1.89 -9.24 0.54
N HIS A 358 2.91 -8.43 0.41
CA HIS A 358 4.21 -8.83 -0.11
C HIS A 358 5.26 -8.74 0.98
N GLY A 359 6.11 -9.75 1.04
CA GLY A 359 7.17 -9.84 2.02
C GLY A 359 8.52 -9.35 1.49
N VAL A 360 9.54 -9.60 2.30
CA VAL A 360 10.89 -9.11 2.04
C VAL A 360 11.46 -9.63 0.71
N VAL A 361 11.10 -10.84 0.29
CA VAL A 361 11.62 -11.44 -0.94
C VAL A 361 11.12 -10.71 -2.17
N LEU A 362 9.81 -10.47 -2.25
CA LEU A 362 9.22 -9.75 -3.39
C LEU A 362 9.57 -8.27 -3.36
N ILE A 363 9.55 -7.62 -2.19
CA ILE A 363 9.97 -6.22 -2.01
C ILE A 363 11.42 -6.04 -2.49
N THR A 364 12.33 -6.95 -2.11
CA THR A 364 13.74 -6.91 -2.53
C THR A 364 13.90 -7.07 -4.03
N LYS A 365 13.12 -7.98 -4.64
CA LYS A 365 13.13 -8.16 -6.09
C LYS A 365 12.58 -6.92 -6.79
N MET A 366 11.40 -6.43 -6.39
CA MET A 366 10.79 -5.24 -6.96
C MET A 366 11.70 -4.01 -6.84
N GLY A 367 12.33 -3.83 -5.68
CA GLY A 367 13.30 -2.75 -5.48
C GLY A 367 14.52 -2.89 -6.37
N GLY A 368 15.01 -4.11 -6.59
CA GLY A 368 16.06 -4.38 -7.54
C GLY A 368 15.65 -4.07 -8.99
N ASP A 369 14.42 -4.41 -9.36
CA ASP A 369 13.86 -4.09 -10.67
C ASP A 369 13.72 -2.57 -10.86
N ILE A 370 13.24 -1.83 -9.87
CA ILE A 370 13.17 -0.36 -9.87
C ILE A 370 14.58 0.25 -10.03
N ILE A 371 15.56 -0.20 -9.27
CA ILE A 371 16.95 0.29 -9.41
C ILE A 371 17.49 0.03 -10.81
N SER A 372 17.14 -1.10 -11.41
CA SER A 372 17.66 -1.48 -12.73
C SER A 372 16.98 -0.75 -13.87
N GLN A 373 15.69 -0.42 -13.76
CA GLN A 373 14.87 0.21 -14.79
C GLN A 373 14.83 1.73 -14.65
N ASP A 374 14.61 2.23 -13.42
CA ASP A 374 14.37 3.64 -13.15
C ASP A 374 15.57 4.33 -12.48
N GLY A 375 16.58 3.57 -12.10
CA GLY A 375 17.82 4.06 -11.52
C GLY A 375 17.83 4.09 -9.99
N ILE A 376 19.02 4.39 -9.46
CA ILE A 376 19.30 4.40 -8.00
C ILE A 376 18.47 5.48 -7.26
N PHE A 377 18.09 6.54 -7.94
CA PHE A 377 17.23 7.60 -7.42
C PHE A 377 15.95 7.02 -6.80
N TYR A 378 15.18 6.25 -7.57
CA TYR A 378 13.96 5.62 -7.09
C TYR A 378 14.22 4.50 -6.09
N GLY A 379 15.38 3.84 -6.18
CA GLY A 379 15.81 2.87 -5.17
C GLY A 379 16.02 3.48 -3.79
N ILE A 380 16.63 4.66 -3.71
CA ILE A 380 16.82 5.39 -2.44
C ILE A 380 15.48 5.90 -1.91
N LEU A 381 14.61 6.44 -2.78
CA LEU A 381 13.26 6.86 -2.38
C LEU A 381 12.44 5.68 -1.83
N LEU A 382 12.47 4.54 -2.51
CA LEU A 382 11.81 3.32 -2.02
C LEU A 382 12.38 2.89 -0.67
N THR A 383 13.70 2.99 -0.48
CA THR A 383 14.36 2.69 0.79
C THR A 383 13.86 3.63 1.91
N ALA A 384 13.70 4.91 1.62
CA ALA A 384 13.13 5.86 2.57
C ALA A 384 11.68 5.52 2.94
N VAL A 385 10.85 5.12 1.96
CA VAL A 385 9.47 4.66 2.20
C VAL A 385 9.46 3.40 3.06
N ILE A 386 10.34 2.43 2.79
CA ILE A 386 10.46 1.22 3.62
C ILE A 386 10.88 1.59 5.05
N SER A 387 11.82 2.52 5.22
CA SER A 387 12.23 3.00 6.56
C SER A 387 11.05 3.60 7.33
N MET A 388 10.25 4.43 6.66
CA MET A 388 9.04 5.01 7.27
C MET A 388 8.00 3.93 7.60
N ASN A 389 7.79 2.95 6.72
CA ASN A 389 6.88 1.85 6.96
C ASN A 389 7.31 0.98 8.14
N LEU A 390 8.61 0.70 8.29
CA LEU A 390 9.15 0.02 9.46
C LEU A 390 8.89 0.82 10.74
N ALA A 391 9.05 2.14 10.71
CA ALA A 391 8.73 3.00 11.84
C ALA A 391 7.24 2.94 12.21
N ILE A 392 6.34 3.02 11.21
CA ILE A 392 4.89 2.95 11.43
C ILE A 392 4.48 1.58 11.99
N LEU A 393 5.00 0.50 11.45
CA LEU A 393 4.67 -0.85 11.93
C LEU A 393 5.18 -1.07 13.35
N ASN A 394 6.42 -0.65 13.66
CA ASN A 394 7.02 -0.86 14.98
C ASN A 394 6.40 0.01 16.06
N ILE A 395 5.78 1.16 15.75
CA ILE A 395 5.09 1.98 16.74
C ILE A 395 3.67 1.47 17.05
N LEU A 396 3.12 0.54 16.26
CA LEU A 396 1.81 -0.04 16.55
C LEU A 396 1.81 -0.71 17.93
N PRO A 397 0.72 -0.61 18.70
CA PRO A 397 0.62 -1.19 20.05
C PRO A 397 0.42 -2.72 19.98
N ILE A 398 1.32 -3.39 19.25
CA ILE A 398 1.32 -4.86 19.08
C ILE A 398 2.42 -5.42 19.97
N PRO A 399 2.10 -6.28 20.94
CA PRO A 399 3.11 -6.98 21.72
C PRO A 399 4.12 -7.69 20.80
N ALA A 400 5.37 -7.74 21.22
CA ALA A 400 6.55 -8.16 20.43
C ALA A 400 7.11 -7.13 19.42
N LEU A 401 6.51 -5.93 19.31
CA LEU A 401 7.09 -4.77 18.64
C LEU A 401 7.38 -3.67 19.65
N ASP A 402 8.15 -2.63 19.27
CA ASP A 402 8.50 -1.51 20.16
C ASP A 402 7.27 -0.82 20.75
N GLY A 403 6.22 -0.62 19.91
CA GLY A 403 4.94 -0.06 20.34
C GLY A 403 4.23 -0.91 21.39
N GLY A 404 4.45 -2.22 21.41
CA GLY A 404 3.96 -3.11 22.47
C GLY A 404 4.64 -2.84 23.80
N HIS A 405 5.95 -2.62 23.82
CA HIS A 405 6.67 -2.20 25.02
C HIS A 405 6.19 -0.84 25.52
N LEU A 406 5.97 0.12 24.62
CA LEU A 406 5.37 1.41 24.95
C LEU A 406 3.96 1.26 25.53
N LEU A 407 3.14 0.36 24.99
CA LEU A 407 1.83 0.05 25.52
C LEU A 407 1.92 -0.46 26.97
N PHE A 408 2.83 -1.39 27.27
CA PHE A 408 3.05 -1.85 28.64
C PHE A 408 3.48 -0.74 29.58
N LEU A 409 4.33 0.22 29.13
CA LEU A 409 4.70 1.39 29.93
C LEU A 409 3.50 2.32 30.20
N VAL A 410 2.58 2.47 29.26
CA VAL A 410 1.34 3.24 29.47
C VAL A 410 0.46 2.54 30.51
N ILE A 411 0.31 1.22 30.41
CA ILE A 411 -0.45 0.42 31.40
C ILE A 411 0.20 0.55 32.79
N GLU A 412 1.52 0.40 32.89
CA GLU A 412 2.27 0.56 34.14
C GLU A 412 2.04 1.94 34.77
N LYS A 413 2.07 3.00 33.96
CA LYS A 413 1.82 4.38 34.43
C LYS A 413 0.40 4.55 34.98
N ILE A 414 -0.60 3.89 34.36
CA ILE A 414 -2.00 3.94 34.79
C ILE A 414 -2.21 3.10 36.05
N MET A 415 -1.61 1.91 36.12
CA MET A 415 -1.73 1.01 37.29
C MET A 415 -0.87 1.41 38.48
N GLY A 416 0.11 2.28 38.28
CA GLY A 416 1.09 2.67 39.34
C GLY A 416 2.10 1.57 39.69
N LYS A 417 2.11 0.46 38.98
CA LYS A 417 3.05 -0.66 39.12
C LYS A 417 3.29 -1.36 37.79
N PRO A 418 4.44 -2.00 37.58
CA PRO A 418 4.72 -2.78 36.40
C PRO A 418 3.68 -3.87 36.18
N VAL A 419 3.43 -4.21 34.92
CA VAL A 419 2.69 -5.42 34.55
C VAL A 419 3.50 -6.63 35.03
N ASP A 420 2.82 -7.63 35.55
CA ASP A 420 3.47 -8.86 35.96
C ASP A 420 4.30 -9.45 34.80
N GLU A 421 5.58 -9.74 35.11
CA GLU A 421 6.55 -10.16 34.09
C GLU A 421 6.13 -11.45 33.38
N GLU A 422 5.53 -12.41 34.11
CA GLU A 422 5.10 -13.67 33.52
C GLU A 422 3.94 -13.44 32.54
N ILE A 423 2.99 -12.55 32.91
CA ILE A 423 1.87 -12.19 32.04
C ILE A 423 2.35 -11.44 30.81
N ALA A 424 3.24 -10.44 31.00
CA ALA A 424 3.79 -9.67 29.90
C ALA A 424 4.54 -10.57 28.89
N ASN A 425 5.42 -11.44 29.40
CA ASN A 425 6.16 -12.39 28.59
C ASN A 425 5.25 -13.39 27.85
N ARG A 426 4.21 -13.87 28.52
CA ARG A 426 3.23 -14.78 27.88
C ARG A 426 2.50 -14.09 26.73
N ILE A 427 2.06 -12.87 26.91
CA ILE A 427 1.42 -12.06 25.87
C ILE A 427 2.39 -11.82 24.72
N MET A 428 3.62 -11.36 24.99
CA MET A 428 4.65 -11.12 23.98
C MET A 428 4.94 -12.39 23.16
N ASN A 429 5.08 -13.55 23.83
CA ASN A 429 5.35 -14.82 23.15
C ASN A 429 4.22 -15.25 22.22
N VAL A 430 2.94 -15.06 22.61
CA VAL A 430 1.80 -15.36 21.75
C VAL A 430 1.80 -14.47 20.50
N PHE A 431 1.99 -13.18 20.67
CA PHE A 431 2.05 -12.25 19.52
C PHE A 431 3.28 -12.49 18.65
N PHE A 432 4.43 -12.82 19.25
CA PHE A 432 5.63 -13.20 18.52
C PHE A 432 5.38 -14.45 17.64
N LEU A 433 4.72 -15.46 18.18
CA LEU A 433 4.32 -16.65 17.41
C LEU A 433 3.38 -16.29 16.25
N LEU A 434 2.40 -15.42 16.50
CA LEU A 434 1.50 -14.94 15.44
C LEU A 434 2.25 -14.18 14.34
N LEU A 435 3.23 -13.33 14.71
CA LEU A 435 4.07 -12.63 13.74
C LEU A 435 4.95 -13.60 12.93
N ILE A 436 5.50 -14.64 13.54
CA ILE A 436 6.25 -15.69 12.83
C ILE A 436 5.33 -16.44 11.85
N LEU A 437 4.12 -16.78 12.25
CA LEU A 437 3.15 -17.43 11.35
C LEU A 437 2.77 -16.54 10.17
N LEU A 438 2.57 -15.24 10.43
CA LEU A 438 2.34 -14.25 9.38
C LEU A 438 3.54 -14.12 8.44
N LEU A 439 4.76 -14.06 8.98
CA LEU A 439 6.00 -14.03 8.19
C LEU A 439 6.11 -15.24 7.27
N ILE A 440 5.85 -16.44 7.81
CA ILE A 440 5.88 -17.67 7.03
C ILE A 440 4.81 -17.63 5.92
N PHE A 441 3.60 -17.22 6.24
CA PHE A 441 2.51 -17.07 5.26
C PHE A 441 2.91 -16.11 4.12
N VAL A 442 3.43 -14.93 4.45
CA VAL A 442 3.84 -13.92 3.46
C VAL A 442 5.02 -14.44 2.63
N LEU A 443 5.98 -15.16 3.24
CA LEU A 443 7.10 -15.76 2.52
C LEU A 443 6.62 -16.80 1.49
N PHE A 444 5.69 -17.68 1.87
CA PHE A 444 5.06 -18.62 0.92
C PHE A 444 4.32 -17.90 -0.20
N ASN A 445 3.60 -16.82 0.13
CA ASN A 445 2.92 -16.01 -0.87
C ASN A 445 3.90 -15.36 -1.86
N ASP A 446 5.01 -14.81 -1.38
CA ASP A 446 6.07 -14.26 -2.23
C ASP A 446 6.63 -15.31 -3.19
N ILE A 447 6.97 -16.50 -2.67
CA ILE A 447 7.48 -17.60 -3.48
C ILE A 447 6.44 -18.02 -4.51
N TYR A 448 5.18 -18.16 -4.12
CA TYR A 448 4.09 -18.51 -5.02
C TYR A 448 3.95 -17.50 -6.18
N VAL A 449 3.96 -16.20 -5.88
CA VAL A 449 3.88 -15.12 -6.89
C VAL A 449 5.06 -15.18 -7.86
N LEU A 450 6.26 -15.47 -7.37
CA LEU A 450 7.48 -15.56 -8.18
C LEU A 450 7.52 -16.80 -9.08
N VAL A 451 6.96 -17.91 -8.61
CA VAL A 451 7.07 -19.20 -9.28
C VAL A 451 5.88 -19.45 -10.23
N LYS A 452 4.69 -18.91 -9.92
CA LYS A 452 3.48 -19.07 -10.73
C LYS A 452 3.68 -18.80 -12.22
N PRO A 453 4.35 -17.71 -12.66
CA PRO A 453 4.58 -17.45 -14.10
C PRO A 453 5.41 -18.51 -14.82
N LEU A 454 6.17 -19.34 -14.08
CA LEU A 454 6.99 -20.41 -14.66
C LEU A 454 6.15 -21.64 -15.05
N PHE A 455 4.96 -21.77 -14.48
CA PHE A 455 4.05 -22.92 -14.73
C PHE A 455 2.83 -22.56 -15.58
N VAL A 456 2.57 -21.28 -15.79
CA VAL A 456 1.50 -20.79 -16.67
C VAL A 456 2.17 -20.30 -17.96
N LYS A 457 2.31 -21.23 -18.90
CA LYS A 457 2.65 -20.91 -20.30
C LYS A 457 1.38 -20.79 -21.11
#